data_8c466d25dc67bb3d8584ab79c586e601
#
_entry.id   8c466d25dc67bb3d8584ab79c586e601
#
_cell.length_a   1.000
_cell.length_b   1.000
_cell.length_c   1.000
_cell.angle_alpha   90.00
_cell.angle_beta   90.00
_cell.angle_gamma   90.00
#
_symmetry.space_group_name_H-M   'P 1'
#
loop_
_entity.id
_entity.type
_entity.pdbx_description
1 polymer ?
#
loop_
_entity_poly.entity_id
_entity_poly.type
_entity_poly.pdbx_seq_one_letter_code
_entity_poly.pdbx_strand_id
1 'polypeptide(L)'
;MKKTLFLAAILIGLSASMSAQDSANIRRGWTFGILPSFAYDADLGLQLGLLTNVYYFGDGAVYPDYYHSFYAEAATTSKHYGLFRLSYDSKYLIPNHRLSIDITYLPDQMCDFYGFNGYESYLVPGYSDPSSDQYKTRAYYKFHRDMFRLSADLQGTITKPWYWNAGIGLLYYNVGTVDVARLNKYTKNEDAKLPENVGTLYDKYVTLGYISPAEANGGFHPYLHGGLTFDTRDRQQNPRQGIHADAFLTYYAGIGKMSEYNDLKFNAAWRHYLPI
;
A
#
# COMPACT_ATOMS: atom_id res chain seq x y z
N MET A 1 -31.07 2.05 18.09
CA MET A 1 -30.78 3.41 18.58
C MET A 1 -29.77 3.47 19.71
N LYS A 2 -29.81 2.65 20.78
CA LYS A 2 -28.81 2.73 21.90
C LYS A 2 -27.38 2.33 21.53
N LYS A 3 -27.17 1.42 20.57
CA LYS A 3 -25.83 0.97 20.12
C LYS A 3 -25.11 1.98 19.22
N THR A 4 -25.84 2.75 18.43
CA THR A 4 -25.31 3.82 17.58
C THR A 4 -24.88 5.06 18.38
N LEU A 5 -25.59 5.36 19.49
CA LEU A 5 -25.18 6.43 20.40
C LEU A 5 -23.86 6.09 21.15
N PHE A 6 -23.62 4.83 21.46
CA PHE A 6 -22.41 4.41 22.18
C PHE A 6 -21.16 4.49 21.28
N LEU A 7 -21.30 4.17 19.98
CA LEU A 7 -20.19 4.34 19.02
C LEU A 7 -19.86 5.83 18.78
N ALA A 8 -20.90 6.69 18.69
CA ALA A 8 -20.69 8.13 18.53
C ALA A 8 -20.05 8.75 19.79
N ALA A 9 -20.36 8.28 21.00
CA ALA A 9 -19.76 8.75 22.23
C ALA A 9 -18.26 8.35 22.36
N ILE A 10 -17.86 7.18 21.84
CA ILE A 10 -16.46 6.76 21.80
C ILE A 10 -15.66 7.61 20.81
N LEU A 11 -16.22 7.94 19.64
CA LEU A 11 -15.59 8.83 18.67
C LEU A 11 -15.42 10.27 19.17
N ILE A 12 -16.38 10.79 19.93
CA ILE A 12 -16.32 12.12 20.54
C ILE A 12 -15.35 12.15 21.74
N GLY A 13 -15.23 11.04 22.49
CA GLY A 13 -14.27 10.93 23.60
C GLY A 13 -12.80 10.88 23.15
N LEU A 14 -12.51 10.35 21.95
CA LEU A 14 -11.17 10.31 21.38
C LEU A 14 -10.74 11.66 20.77
N SER A 15 -11.68 12.50 20.35
CA SER A 15 -11.39 13.83 19.80
C SER A 15 -11.07 14.89 20.87
N ALA A 16 -11.46 14.67 22.11
CA ALA A 16 -11.24 15.63 23.22
C ALA A 16 -9.77 15.71 23.70
N SER A 17 -8.89 14.82 23.23
CA SER A 17 -7.47 14.80 23.63
C SER A 17 -6.53 15.48 22.62
N MET A 18 -7.04 16.01 21.52
CA MET A 18 -6.25 16.82 20.59
C MET A 18 -6.29 18.29 20.98
N SER A 19 -5.79 18.63 22.15
CA SER A 19 -5.42 19.99 22.45
C SER A 19 -4.37 20.45 21.44
N ALA A 20 -4.66 21.49 20.67
CA ALA A 20 -3.67 22.21 19.89
C ALA A 20 -2.62 22.71 20.88
N GLN A 21 -1.48 22.01 20.94
CA GLN A 21 -0.44 22.31 21.91
C GLN A 21 0.37 23.48 21.36
N ASP A 22 0.37 24.55 22.11
CA ASP A 22 1.14 25.76 21.88
C ASP A 22 2.59 25.45 21.46
N SER A 23 3.12 26.30 20.58
CA SER A 23 4.46 26.26 19.99
C SER A 23 5.65 26.34 20.97
N ALA A 24 5.39 26.25 22.27
CA ALA A 24 6.40 26.33 23.32
C ALA A 24 6.88 24.95 23.85
N ASN A 25 6.25 23.85 23.48
CA ASN A 25 6.59 22.55 24.05
C ASN A 25 7.49 21.74 23.10
N ILE A 26 8.81 21.95 23.20
CA ILE A 26 9.83 21.16 22.51
C ILE A 26 9.76 19.72 23.00
N ARG A 27 9.43 18.78 22.09
CA ARG A 27 9.43 17.35 22.40
C ARG A 27 10.86 16.82 22.52
N ARG A 28 11.08 15.96 23.51
CA ARG A 28 12.38 15.33 23.80
C ARG A 28 12.18 13.82 24.00
N GLY A 29 13.24 13.05 23.77
CA GLY A 29 13.21 11.60 23.94
C GLY A 29 12.27 10.90 22.99
N TRP A 30 11.66 9.82 23.43
CA TRP A 30 10.72 9.02 22.67
C TRP A 30 9.29 9.54 22.82
N THR A 31 8.58 9.62 21.69
CA THR A 31 7.16 9.94 21.64
C THR A 31 6.47 8.94 20.72
N PHE A 32 5.32 8.44 21.14
CA PHE A 32 4.55 7.50 20.33
C PHE A 32 3.07 7.90 20.29
N GLY A 33 2.42 7.52 19.21
CA GLY A 33 0.98 7.67 19.02
C GLY A 33 0.42 6.38 18.43
N ILE A 34 -0.70 5.92 18.97
CA ILE A 34 -1.40 4.73 18.49
C ILE A 34 -2.80 5.14 18.08
N LEU A 35 -3.21 4.76 16.87
CA LEU A 35 -4.55 5.05 16.35
C LEU A 35 -5.21 3.78 15.83
N PRO A 36 -6.43 3.48 16.28
CA PRO A 36 -7.26 2.45 15.62
C PRO A 36 -7.70 2.96 14.25
N SER A 37 -7.68 2.07 13.27
CA SER A 37 -8.15 2.34 11.91
C SER A 37 -9.42 1.56 11.65
N PHE A 38 -10.48 2.28 11.25
CA PHE A 38 -11.77 1.71 10.87
C PHE A 38 -12.17 2.30 9.53
N ALA A 39 -12.42 1.45 8.56
CA ALA A 39 -12.91 1.86 7.25
C ALA A 39 -13.94 0.84 6.76
N TYR A 40 -14.78 1.26 5.83
CA TYR A 40 -15.67 0.37 5.10
C TYR A 40 -15.55 0.69 3.61
N ASP A 41 -15.34 -0.36 2.85
CA ASP A 41 -15.31 -0.32 1.39
C ASP A 41 -16.30 -1.38 0.86
N ALA A 42 -17.04 -1.06 -0.21
CA ALA A 42 -18.01 -1.97 -0.78
C ALA A 42 -17.38 -3.26 -1.30
N ASP A 43 -16.16 -3.17 -1.84
CA ASP A 43 -15.44 -4.29 -2.42
C ASP A 43 -14.64 -5.07 -1.38
N LEU A 44 -14.01 -4.38 -0.41
CA LEU A 44 -13.16 -4.99 0.62
C LEU A 44 -13.88 -5.30 1.94
N GLY A 45 -15.07 -4.73 2.15
CA GLY A 45 -15.86 -4.89 3.36
C GLY A 45 -15.37 -4.02 4.52
N LEU A 46 -15.62 -4.46 5.76
CA LEU A 46 -15.19 -3.77 6.97
C LEU A 46 -13.70 -4.00 7.19
N GLN A 47 -12.94 -2.91 7.23
CA GLN A 47 -11.53 -2.90 7.60
C GLN A 47 -11.38 -2.56 9.08
N LEU A 48 -10.56 -3.34 9.76
CA LEU A 48 -10.13 -3.11 11.14
C LEU A 48 -8.60 -3.12 11.18
N GLY A 49 -8.03 -2.13 11.82
CA GLY A 49 -6.58 -2.01 11.88
C GLY A 49 -6.09 -1.17 13.05
N LEU A 50 -4.78 -1.15 13.18
CA LEU A 50 -4.04 -0.34 14.12
C LEU A 50 -2.83 0.26 13.41
N LEU A 51 -2.57 1.53 13.65
CA LEU A 51 -1.34 2.18 13.21
C LEU A 51 -0.66 2.88 14.38
N THR A 52 0.66 2.93 14.33
CA THR A 52 1.47 3.63 15.34
C THR A 52 2.60 4.38 14.66
N ASN A 53 2.90 5.56 15.22
CA ASN A 53 4.10 6.32 14.92
C ASN A 53 4.93 6.44 16.20
N VAL A 54 6.22 6.16 16.10
CA VAL A 54 7.19 6.31 17.18
C VAL A 54 8.28 7.25 16.69
N TYR A 55 8.52 8.33 17.43
CA TYR A 55 9.52 9.33 17.11
C TYR A 55 10.55 9.43 18.22
N TYR A 56 11.80 9.62 17.83
CA TYR A 56 12.88 9.94 18.73
C TYR A 56 13.43 11.34 18.43
N PHE A 57 13.27 12.26 19.40
CA PHE A 57 13.66 13.67 19.31
C PHE A 57 14.99 13.98 20.01
N GLY A 58 15.64 13.01 20.67
CA GLY A 58 16.85 13.23 21.42
C GLY A 58 16.66 14.29 22.53
N ASP A 59 17.52 15.29 22.54
CA ASP A 59 17.44 16.45 23.43
C ASP A 59 16.42 17.52 22.99
N GLY A 60 15.83 17.35 21.81
CA GLY A 60 14.89 18.30 21.20
C GLY A 60 15.54 19.37 20.32
N ALA A 61 16.85 19.32 20.09
CA ALA A 61 17.57 20.34 19.31
C ALA A 61 17.10 20.43 17.86
N VAL A 62 16.58 19.34 17.30
CA VAL A 62 16.10 19.27 15.91
C VAL A 62 14.59 19.46 15.77
N TYR A 63 13.86 19.64 16.87
CA TYR A 63 12.42 19.82 16.83
C TYR A 63 12.01 21.03 15.96
N PRO A 64 10.98 20.92 15.09
CA PRO A 64 9.97 19.86 14.97
C PRO A 64 10.40 18.61 14.16
N ASP A 65 11.60 18.58 13.61
CA ASP A 65 12.17 17.38 13.01
C ASP A 65 12.51 16.33 14.09
N TYR A 66 12.80 15.10 13.68
CA TYR A 66 13.13 13.96 14.53
C TYR A 66 14.46 13.32 14.09
N TYR A 67 15.15 12.69 15.02
CA TYR A 67 16.32 11.86 14.69
C TYR A 67 15.90 10.56 14.02
N HIS A 68 14.86 9.91 14.58
CA HIS A 68 14.36 8.65 14.06
C HIS A 68 12.82 8.65 14.08
N SER A 69 12.23 8.12 13.03
CA SER A 69 10.80 7.85 12.93
C SER A 69 10.57 6.41 12.55
N PHE A 70 9.67 5.74 13.27
CA PHE A 70 9.20 4.40 12.97
C PHE A 70 7.70 4.45 12.79
N TYR A 71 7.21 3.86 11.72
CA TYR A 71 5.79 3.68 11.47
C TYR A 71 5.49 2.20 11.38
N ALA A 72 4.42 1.77 12.02
CA ALA A 72 3.89 0.42 11.88
C ALA A 72 2.38 0.48 11.68
N GLU A 73 1.88 -0.30 10.74
CA GLU A 73 0.45 -0.43 10.44
C GLU A 73 0.11 -1.89 10.21
N ALA A 74 -0.99 -2.34 10.81
CA ALA A 74 -1.57 -3.65 10.55
C ALA A 74 -3.07 -3.48 10.43
N ALA A 75 -3.63 -3.86 9.29
CA ALA A 75 -5.06 -3.84 9.04
C ALA A 75 -5.49 -5.08 8.27
N THR A 76 -6.72 -5.52 8.50
CA THR A 76 -7.34 -6.62 7.75
C THR A 76 -8.79 -6.27 7.46
N THR A 77 -9.33 -6.83 6.39
CA THR A 77 -10.72 -6.64 5.99
C THR A 77 -11.53 -7.91 6.12
N SER A 78 -12.85 -7.78 6.20
CA SER A 78 -13.76 -8.91 6.26
C SER A 78 -13.78 -9.77 4.98
N LYS A 79 -13.21 -9.26 3.86
CA LYS A 79 -13.12 -9.97 2.58
C LYS A 79 -11.68 -10.43 2.27
N HIS A 80 -10.88 -10.69 3.31
CA HIS A 80 -9.55 -11.33 3.22
C HIS A 80 -8.46 -10.52 2.50
N TYR A 81 -8.58 -9.19 2.51
CA TYR A 81 -7.51 -8.29 2.19
C TYR A 81 -6.75 -7.89 3.47
N GLY A 82 -5.45 -7.70 3.38
CA GLY A 82 -4.62 -7.24 4.48
C GLY A 82 -3.65 -6.13 4.06
N LEU A 83 -3.27 -5.31 5.03
CA LEU A 83 -2.22 -4.30 4.91
C LEU A 83 -1.31 -4.41 6.13
N PHE A 84 -0.06 -4.74 5.91
CA PHE A 84 0.98 -4.75 6.95
C PHE A 84 2.15 -3.92 6.46
N ARG A 85 2.52 -2.88 7.20
CA ARG A 85 3.58 -1.96 6.81
C ARG A 85 4.45 -1.59 8.00
N LEU A 86 5.75 -1.58 7.76
CA LEU A 86 6.76 -1.05 8.66
C LEU A 86 7.60 -0.05 7.87
N SER A 87 7.79 1.16 8.41
CA SER A 87 8.66 2.14 7.78
C SER A 87 9.59 2.77 8.80
N TYR A 88 10.79 3.06 8.36
CA TYR A 88 11.79 3.81 9.09
C TYR A 88 12.22 5.02 8.29
N ASP A 89 12.39 6.15 8.95
CA ASP A 89 12.88 7.39 8.32
C ASP A 89 13.82 8.13 9.28
N SER A 90 14.92 8.63 8.74
CA SER A 90 15.88 9.46 9.48
C SER A 90 16.64 10.40 8.55
N LYS A 91 16.77 11.66 8.95
CA LYS A 91 17.62 12.65 8.29
C LYS A 91 19.01 12.75 8.93
N TYR A 92 19.24 12.02 10.01
CA TYR A 92 20.42 12.21 10.88
C TYR A 92 21.23 10.92 11.07
N LEU A 93 20.72 9.76 10.63
CA LEU A 93 21.46 8.49 10.73
C LEU A 93 22.72 8.51 9.87
N ILE A 94 22.61 9.06 8.65
CA ILE A 94 23.72 9.26 7.73
C ILE A 94 23.91 10.78 7.58
N PRO A 95 25.09 11.34 7.89
CA PRO A 95 25.32 12.78 7.80
C PRO A 95 24.93 13.35 6.42
N ASN A 96 24.15 14.43 6.40
CA ASN A 96 23.67 15.11 5.20
C ASN A 96 22.78 14.29 4.26
N HIS A 97 22.29 13.14 4.71
CA HIS A 97 21.40 12.30 3.92
C HIS A 97 20.17 11.91 4.73
N ARG A 98 19.05 11.76 4.03
CA ARG A 98 17.84 11.14 4.56
C ARG A 98 17.80 9.70 4.11
N LEU A 99 17.68 8.78 5.04
CA LEU A 99 17.47 7.36 4.79
C LEU A 99 16.01 7.03 5.09
N SER A 100 15.35 6.35 4.15
CA SER A 100 14.02 5.79 4.34
C SER A 100 14.02 4.30 3.99
N ILE A 101 13.42 3.48 4.84
CA ILE A 101 13.26 2.04 4.61
C ILE A 101 11.78 1.72 4.75
N ASP A 102 11.22 0.95 3.83
CA ASP A 102 9.81 0.55 3.84
C ASP A 102 9.69 -0.96 3.59
N ILE A 103 8.94 -1.62 4.44
CA ILE A 103 8.56 -3.03 4.31
C ILE A 103 7.04 -3.07 4.27
N THR A 104 6.48 -3.60 3.19
CA THR A 104 5.02 -3.69 3.01
C THR A 104 4.63 -5.10 2.58
N TYR A 105 3.59 -5.65 3.22
CA TYR A 105 2.96 -6.90 2.81
C TYR A 105 1.46 -6.67 2.63
N LEU A 106 0.97 -6.95 1.44
CA LEU A 106 -0.42 -6.79 1.02
C LEU A 106 -0.97 -8.14 0.52
N PRO A 107 -1.50 -9.00 1.41
CA PRO A 107 -2.23 -10.18 0.98
C PRO A 107 -3.61 -9.80 0.46
N ASP A 108 -3.97 -10.33 -0.71
CA ASP A 108 -5.28 -10.14 -1.33
C ASP A 108 -5.75 -11.46 -1.96
N GLN A 109 -6.75 -12.07 -1.34
CA GLN A 109 -7.26 -13.37 -1.76
C GLN A 109 -8.25 -13.28 -2.92
N MET A 110 -8.75 -12.07 -3.23
CA MET A 110 -9.80 -11.87 -4.24
C MET A 110 -9.58 -10.57 -5.01
N CYS A 111 -8.36 -10.34 -5.51
CA CYS A 111 -8.04 -9.21 -6.36
C CYS A 111 -8.80 -9.27 -7.69
N ASP A 112 -9.24 -8.14 -8.20
CA ASP A 112 -9.97 -8.07 -9.47
C ASP A 112 -9.09 -8.34 -10.67
N PHE A 113 -9.62 -9.13 -11.63
CA PHE A 113 -8.99 -9.42 -12.90
C PHE A 113 -10.04 -9.51 -14.03
N TYR A 114 -10.00 -8.55 -14.93
CA TYR A 114 -10.92 -8.46 -16.09
C TYR A 114 -10.24 -8.75 -17.43
N GLY A 115 -8.97 -9.19 -17.43
CA GLY A 115 -8.12 -9.39 -18.62
C GLY A 115 -7.18 -8.22 -18.87
N PHE A 116 -6.42 -8.27 -19.99
CA PHE A 116 -5.33 -7.33 -20.22
C PHE A 116 -5.66 -6.09 -21.03
N ASN A 117 -6.73 -6.04 -21.81
CA ASN A 117 -7.02 -4.88 -22.64
C ASN A 117 -8.50 -4.59 -22.77
N GLY A 118 -8.83 -3.31 -22.71
CA GLY A 118 -10.19 -2.80 -22.62
C GLY A 118 -11.12 -3.17 -23.76
N TYR A 119 -10.63 -3.38 -24.98
CA TYR A 119 -11.51 -3.67 -26.15
C TYR A 119 -11.91 -5.13 -26.27
N GLU A 120 -11.10 -6.06 -25.74
CA GLU A 120 -11.39 -7.50 -25.76
C GLU A 120 -11.77 -8.05 -24.38
N SER A 121 -11.62 -7.23 -23.34
CA SER A 121 -11.97 -7.57 -21.98
C SER A 121 -13.31 -6.96 -21.62
N TYR A 122 -14.38 -7.70 -21.82
CA TYR A 122 -15.72 -7.27 -21.43
C TYR A 122 -16.24 -8.06 -20.23
N LEU A 123 -16.89 -7.34 -19.35
CA LEU A 123 -17.56 -7.92 -18.19
C LEU A 123 -18.88 -8.56 -18.65
N VAL A 124 -19.07 -9.85 -18.34
CA VAL A 124 -20.37 -10.52 -18.40
C VAL A 124 -20.89 -10.67 -16.98
N PRO A 125 -21.78 -9.78 -16.51
CA PRO A 125 -22.23 -9.77 -15.11
C PRO A 125 -22.82 -11.10 -14.67
N GLY A 126 -23.49 -11.80 -15.58
CA GLY A 126 -24.10 -13.11 -15.32
C GLY A 126 -23.12 -14.20 -14.87
N TYR A 127 -21.83 -14.09 -15.19
CA TYR A 127 -20.84 -15.09 -14.77
C TYR A 127 -20.56 -15.04 -13.25
N SER A 128 -20.75 -13.90 -12.63
CA SER A 128 -20.54 -13.70 -11.19
C SER A 128 -21.83 -13.51 -10.39
N ASP A 129 -23.00 -13.45 -11.05
CA ASP A 129 -24.32 -13.30 -10.44
C ASP A 129 -24.98 -14.67 -10.20
N PRO A 130 -25.16 -15.09 -8.91
CA PRO A 130 -25.81 -16.36 -8.60
C PRO A 130 -27.25 -16.51 -9.11
N SER A 131 -27.93 -15.41 -9.44
CA SER A 131 -29.32 -15.42 -9.98
C SER A 131 -29.38 -15.61 -11.51
N SER A 132 -28.20 -15.62 -12.17
CA SER A 132 -28.12 -15.73 -13.64
C SER A 132 -28.03 -17.18 -14.09
N ASP A 133 -28.70 -17.52 -15.19
CA ASP A 133 -28.53 -18.81 -15.87
C ASP A 133 -27.11 -19.06 -16.40
N GLN A 134 -26.32 -17.99 -16.52
CA GLN A 134 -24.91 -18.06 -16.94
C GLN A 134 -23.94 -18.11 -15.77
N TYR A 135 -24.42 -18.23 -14.56
CA TYR A 135 -23.58 -18.22 -13.35
C TYR A 135 -22.48 -19.27 -13.40
N LYS A 136 -21.28 -18.85 -13.08
CA LYS A 136 -20.09 -19.72 -12.92
C LYS A 136 -19.64 -19.74 -11.48
N THR A 137 -19.15 -18.60 -11.01
CA THR A 137 -18.73 -18.39 -9.61
C THR A 137 -18.61 -16.89 -9.34
N ARG A 138 -18.90 -16.45 -8.13
CA ARG A 138 -18.66 -15.06 -7.70
C ARG A 138 -17.17 -14.67 -7.76
N ALA A 139 -16.28 -15.66 -7.80
CA ALA A 139 -14.84 -15.48 -7.95
C ALA A 139 -14.37 -15.46 -9.43
N TYR A 140 -15.29 -15.48 -10.43
CA TYR A 140 -14.88 -15.64 -11.83
C TYR A 140 -13.90 -14.56 -12.30
N TYR A 141 -14.13 -13.33 -11.90
CA TYR A 141 -13.25 -12.17 -12.21
C TYR A 141 -12.28 -11.86 -11.08
N LYS A 142 -11.86 -12.85 -10.33
CA LYS A 142 -10.94 -12.69 -9.21
C LYS A 142 -9.73 -13.60 -9.37
N PHE A 143 -8.63 -13.19 -8.74
CA PHE A 143 -7.41 -13.99 -8.59
C PHE A 143 -6.76 -13.69 -7.25
N HIS A 144 -5.91 -14.55 -6.78
CA HIS A 144 -5.12 -14.38 -5.57
C HIS A 144 -3.86 -13.59 -5.88
N ARG A 145 -3.53 -12.59 -5.06
CA ARG A 145 -2.28 -11.83 -5.17
C ARG A 145 -1.76 -11.39 -3.81
N ASP A 146 -0.71 -12.01 -3.33
CA ASP A 146 0.06 -11.48 -2.21
C ASP A 146 1.22 -10.64 -2.76
N MET A 147 1.44 -9.45 -2.23
CA MET A 147 2.57 -8.59 -2.58
C MET A 147 3.43 -8.34 -1.34
N PHE A 148 4.70 -8.63 -1.44
CA PHE A 148 5.70 -8.19 -0.48
C PHE A 148 6.63 -7.17 -1.16
N ARG A 149 6.88 -6.05 -0.49
CA ARG A 149 7.81 -5.01 -0.94
C ARG A 149 8.80 -4.68 0.17
N LEU A 150 10.07 -4.63 -0.18
CA LEU A 150 11.14 -4.06 0.62
C LEU A 150 11.79 -2.95 -0.20
N SER A 151 11.97 -1.76 0.35
CA SER A 151 12.74 -0.68 -0.27
C SER A 151 13.65 0.02 0.72
N ALA A 152 14.75 0.54 0.21
CA ALA A 152 15.67 1.41 0.94
C ALA A 152 16.07 2.56 0.02
N ASP A 153 15.84 3.78 0.48
CA ASP A 153 15.96 5.02 -0.28
C ASP A 153 16.88 5.98 0.43
N LEU A 154 17.81 6.56 -0.30
CA LEU A 154 18.74 7.58 0.16
C LEU A 154 18.50 8.87 -0.63
N GLN A 155 18.33 9.99 0.09
CA GLN A 155 18.22 11.32 -0.49
C GLN A 155 19.36 12.20 0.02
N GLY A 156 20.04 12.89 -0.89
CA GLY A 156 21.09 13.86 -0.56
C GLY A 156 20.83 15.23 -1.20
N THR A 157 21.42 16.29 -0.64
CA THR A 157 21.32 17.63 -1.18
C THR A 157 22.37 17.86 -2.27
N ILE A 158 21.94 18.32 -3.45
CA ILE A 158 22.86 18.83 -4.49
C ILE A 158 23.18 20.30 -4.16
N THR A 159 22.18 21.13 -4.25
CA THR A 159 22.13 22.53 -3.81
C THR A 159 20.66 22.87 -3.61
N LYS A 160 20.30 23.47 -2.46
CA LYS A 160 18.89 23.83 -2.23
C LYS A 160 18.38 24.73 -3.36
N PRO A 161 17.19 24.44 -3.92
CA PRO A 161 16.18 23.45 -3.49
C PRO A 161 16.25 22.07 -4.17
N TRP A 162 17.40 21.67 -4.74
CA TRP A 162 17.57 20.44 -5.50
C TRP A 162 18.16 19.33 -4.66
N TYR A 163 17.56 18.15 -4.75
CA TYR A 163 17.96 16.93 -4.07
C TYR A 163 18.08 15.79 -5.08
N TRP A 164 19.07 14.92 -4.92
CA TRP A 164 19.17 13.65 -5.61
C TRP A 164 18.56 12.54 -4.75
N ASN A 165 18.05 11.51 -5.39
CA ASN A 165 17.49 10.32 -4.75
C ASN A 165 18.08 9.09 -5.43
N ALA A 166 18.42 8.07 -4.66
CA ALA A 166 18.79 6.76 -5.15
C ALA A 166 18.23 5.71 -4.21
N GLY A 167 17.74 4.62 -4.75
CA GLY A 167 17.13 3.56 -3.94
C GLY A 167 17.21 2.21 -4.62
N ILE A 168 17.08 1.21 -3.80
CA ILE A 168 16.99 -0.20 -4.20
C ILE A 168 15.75 -0.82 -3.55
N GLY A 169 15.21 -1.84 -4.19
CA GLY A 169 14.12 -2.58 -3.58
C GLY A 169 13.89 -3.92 -4.22
N LEU A 170 12.98 -4.64 -3.59
CA LEU A 170 12.53 -5.95 -4.01
C LEU A 170 11.01 -5.98 -3.95
N LEU A 171 10.37 -6.35 -5.05
CA LEU A 171 8.98 -6.78 -5.09
C LEU A 171 8.94 -8.29 -5.21
N TYR A 172 8.09 -8.92 -4.41
CA TYR A 172 7.74 -10.32 -4.55
C TYR A 172 6.22 -10.42 -4.66
N TYR A 173 5.78 -11.06 -5.72
CA TYR A 173 4.38 -11.38 -5.94
C TYR A 173 4.19 -12.89 -5.85
N ASN A 174 3.21 -13.32 -5.06
CA ASN A 174 2.64 -14.65 -5.10
C ASN A 174 1.24 -14.52 -5.69
N VAL A 175 1.06 -15.05 -6.87
CA VAL A 175 -0.15 -14.88 -7.69
C VAL A 175 -0.69 -16.25 -8.05
N GLY A 176 -1.98 -16.38 -8.19
CA GLY A 176 -2.59 -17.64 -8.60
C GLY A 176 -4.11 -17.58 -8.65
N THR A 177 -4.71 -18.74 -8.85
CA THR A 177 -6.17 -18.87 -8.74
C THR A 177 -6.63 -18.60 -7.31
N VAL A 178 -7.89 -18.22 -7.16
CA VAL A 178 -8.51 -18.00 -5.84
C VAL A 178 -8.49 -19.31 -5.05
N ASP A 179 -8.00 -19.29 -3.81
CA ASP A 179 -8.05 -20.43 -2.89
C ASP A 179 -9.46 -20.60 -2.32
N VAL A 180 -10.33 -21.25 -3.11
CA VAL A 180 -11.73 -21.49 -2.79
C VAL A 180 -11.88 -22.32 -1.51
N ALA A 181 -11.02 -23.32 -1.30
CA ALA A 181 -11.08 -24.18 -0.11
C ALA A 181 -10.83 -23.36 1.17
N ARG A 182 -9.84 -22.47 1.14
CA ARG A 182 -9.57 -21.54 2.24
C ARG A 182 -10.73 -20.59 2.52
N LEU A 183 -11.33 -20.00 1.48
CA LEU A 183 -12.45 -19.06 1.61
C LEU A 183 -13.68 -19.79 2.17
N ASN A 184 -14.00 -20.96 1.67
CA ASN A 184 -15.13 -21.76 2.11
C ASN A 184 -15.01 -22.22 3.57
N LYS A 185 -13.78 -22.46 4.06
CA LYS A 185 -13.52 -22.86 5.46
C LYS A 185 -14.08 -21.86 6.48
N TYR A 186 -14.08 -20.57 6.13
CA TYR A 186 -14.56 -19.49 7.00
C TYR A 186 -15.99 -19.05 6.67
N THR A 187 -16.61 -19.61 5.63
CA THR A 187 -17.97 -19.27 5.20
C THR A 187 -18.98 -20.21 5.90
N LYS A 188 -19.73 -19.65 6.85
CA LYS A 188 -20.70 -20.43 7.66
C LYS A 188 -21.99 -20.77 6.90
N ASN A 189 -22.40 -19.96 5.92
CA ASN A 189 -23.59 -20.19 5.13
C ASN A 189 -23.24 -21.04 3.91
N GLU A 190 -23.84 -22.22 3.80
CA GLU A 190 -23.61 -23.14 2.68
C GLU A 190 -23.94 -22.49 1.31
N ASP A 191 -25.04 -21.73 1.22
CA ASP A 191 -25.45 -21.03 -0.01
C ASP A 191 -24.47 -19.93 -0.42
N ALA A 192 -23.62 -19.51 0.51
CA ALA A 192 -22.59 -18.51 0.30
C ALA A 192 -21.21 -19.10 -0.05
N LYS A 193 -21.07 -20.42 -0.06
CA LYS A 193 -19.84 -21.06 -0.48
C LYS A 193 -19.60 -20.93 -1.98
N LEU A 194 -18.35 -20.86 -2.36
CA LEU A 194 -17.91 -20.83 -3.74
C LEU A 194 -17.81 -22.26 -4.28
N PRO A 195 -18.20 -22.52 -5.54
CA PRO A 195 -18.03 -23.83 -6.16
C PRO A 195 -16.53 -24.14 -6.33
N GLU A 196 -16.09 -25.35 -5.90
CA GLU A 196 -14.67 -25.72 -5.81
C GLU A 196 -14.03 -26.03 -7.18
N ASN A 197 -14.83 -26.44 -8.17
CA ASN A 197 -14.30 -26.95 -9.45
C ASN A 197 -14.55 -25.97 -10.62
N VAL A 198 -14.71 -24.70 -10.35
CA VAL A 198 -14.95 -23.68 -11.37
C VAL A 198 -13.74 -22.77 -11.46
N GLY A 199 -13.03 -22.82 -12.59
CA GLY A 199 -11.90 -21.95 -12.87
C GLY A 199 -12.32 -20.48 -13.04
N THR A 200 -11.39 -19.58 -12.73
CA THR A 200 -11.53 -18.13 -12.88
C THR A 200 -11.15 -17.67 -14.30
N LEU A 201 -11.36 -16.39 -14.61
CA LEU A 201 -10.85 -15.81 -15.85
C LEU A 201 -9.30 -15.83 -15.86
N TYR A 202 -8.66 -15.70 -14.71
CA TYR A 202 -7.21 -15.83 -14.58
C TYR A 202 -6.71 -17.19 -15.04
N ASP A 203 -7.33 -18.27 -14.58
CA ASP A 203 -6.98 -19.64 -14.99
C ASP A 203 -7.14 -19.85 -16.49
N LYS A 204 -8.20 -19.26 -17.08
CA LYS A 204 -8.42 -19.30 -18.52
C LYS A 204 -7.29 -18.60 -19.29
N TYR A 205 -6.81 -17.45 -18.81
CA TYR A 205 -5.71 -16.71 -19.44
C TYR A 205 -4.37 -17.47 -19.36
N VAL A 206 -4.11 -18.13 -18.23
CA VAL A 206 -2.94 -19.03 -18.09
C VAL A 206 -3.06 -20.21 -19.04
N THR A 207 -4.22 -20.87 -19.10
CA THR A 207 -4.45 -22.05 -19.97
C THR A 207 -4.32 -21.70 -21.46
N LEU A 208 -4.77 -20.50 -21.87
CA LEU A 208 -4.66 -20.02 -23.26
C LEU A 208 -3.27 -19.48 -23.60
N GLY A 209 -2.35 -19.39 -22.63
CA GLY A 209 -1.00 -18.87 -22.82
C GLY A 209 -0.91 -17.35 -22.92
N TYR A 210 -1.98 -16.61 -22.60
CA TYR A 210 -1.94 -15.14 -22.48
C TYR A 210 -1.13 -14.68 -21.29
N ILE A 211 -1.08 -15.48 -20.23
CA ILE A 211 -0.15 -15.35 -19.11
C ILE A 211 0.89 -16.47 -19.26
N SER A 212 2.16 -16.10 -19.28
CA SER A 212 3.25 -17.08 -19.35
C SER A 212 3.19 -18.01 -18.14
N PRO A 213 3.33 -19.33 -18.31
CA PRO A 213 3.41 -20.27 -17.19
C PRO A 213 4.55 -19.94 -16.21
N ALA A 214 5.62 -19.29 -16.68
CA ALA A 214 6.72 -18.86 -15.82
C ALA A 214 6.31 -17.73 -14.86
N GLU A 215 5.33 -16.91 -15.25
CA GLU A 215 4.86 -15.74 -14.48
C GLU A 215 3.52 -15.98 -13.78
N ALA A 216 2.83 -17.08 -14.11
CA ALA A 216 1.50 -17.38 -13.60
C ALA A 216 1.44 -17.54 -12.06
N ASN A 217 2.57 -17.73 -11.42
CA ASN A 217 2.67 -17.81 -9.96
C ASN A 217 3.34 -16.57 -9.34
N GLY A 218 3.60 -15.54 -10.16
CA GLY A 218 4.34 -14.36 -9.73
C GLY A 218 5.84 -14.59 -9.71
N GLY A 219 6.56 -13.90 -8.82
CA GLY A 219 8.01 -14.01 -8.73
C GLY A 219 8.67 -12.81 -8.04
N PHE A 220 10.00 -12.77 -8.12
CA PHE A 220 10.81 -11.69 -7.57
C PHE A 220 11.17 -10.66 -8.65
N HIS A 221 10.97 -9.39 -8.32
CA HIS A 221 11.31 -8.25 -9.17
C HIS A 221 12.17 -7.27 -8.36
N PRO A 222 13.48 -7.49 -8.30
CA PRO A 222 14.38 -6.51 -7.73
C PRO A 222 14.42 -5.28 -8.62
N TYR A 223 14.57 -4.11 -8.00
CA TYR A 223 14.66 -2.86 -8.72
C TYR A 223 15.68 -1.93 -8.11
N LEU A 224 16.15 -1.03 -8.94
CA LEU A 224 16.89 0.15 -8.52
C LEU A 224 16.23 1.38 -9.13
N HIS A 225 16.27 2.49 -8.41
CA HIS A 225 15.78 3.74 -8.94
C HIS A 225 16.69 4.90 -8.57
N GLY A 226 16.62 5.96 -9.39
CA GLY A 226 17.28 7.22 -9.14
C GLY A 226 16.43 8.36 -9.65
N GLY A 227 16.63 9.53 -9.09
CA GLY A 227 15.84 10.68 -9.48
C GLY A 227 16.26 11.97 -8.84
N LEU A 228 15.51 13.01 -9.17
CA LEU A 228 15.71 14.36 -8.68
C LEU A 228 14.43 14.86 -8.03
N THR A 229 14.58 15.61 -6.94
CA THR A 229 13.48 16.32 -6.27
C THR A 229 13.82 17.79 -6.20
N PHE A 230 12.85 18.64 -6.55
CA PHE A 230 12.87 20.09 -6.34
C PHE A 230 11.85 20.43 -5.26
N ASP A 231 12.28 20.99 -4.12
CA ASP A 231 11.42 21.26 -2.98
C ASP A 231 11.66 22.66 -2.41
N THR A 232 10.69 23.56 -2.63
CA THR A 232 10.66 24.93 -2.09
C THR A 232 9.54 25.12 -1.08
N ARG A 233 8.91 24.04 -0.60
CA ARG A 233 7.83 24.14 0.39
C ARG A 233 8.34 24.77 1.68
N ASP A 234 7.48 25.59 2.28
CA ASP A 234 7.74 26.17 3.61
C ASP A 234 7.85 25.09 4.70
N ARG A 235 7.07 24.00 4.56
CA ARG A 235 7.06 22.82 5.45
C ARG A 235 6.87 21.54 4.63
N GLN A 236 7.56 20.48 5.00
CA GLN A 236 7.36 19.18 4.36
C GLN A 236 6.01 18.57 4.76
N GLN A 237 5.64 18.74 6.03
CA GLN A 237 4.35 18.33 6.57
C GLN A 237 3.39 19.51 6.52
N ASN A 238 2.24 19.34 5.86
CA ASN A 238 1.21 20.35 5.71
C ASN A 238 1.72 21.70 5.13
N PRO A 239 2.24 21.70 3.89
CA PRO A 239 2.78 22.88 3.24
C PRO A 239 1.67 23.89 2.93
N ARG A 240 1.96 25.18 3.13
CA ARG A 240 1.07 26.30 2.80
C ARG A 240 1.45 26.98 1.50
N GLN A 241 2.74 26.95 1.16
CA GLN A 241 3.25 27.57 -0.07
C GLN A 241 4.49 26.86 -0.58
N GLY A 242 4.78 27.03 -1.87
CA GLY A 242 5.96 26.49 -2.52
C GLY A 242 5.65 25.40 -3.53
N ILE A 243 6.69 24.76 -4.03
CA ILE A 243 6.61 23.74 -5.07
C ILE A 243 7.31 22.48 -4.55
N HIS A 244 6.72 21.35 -4.83
CA HIS A 244 7.37 20.04 -4.73
C HIS A 244 7.23 19.34 -6.08
N ALA A 245 8.35 19.10 -6.74
CA ALA A 245 8.42 18.37 -7.99
C ALA A 245 9.44 17.25 -7.87
N ASP A 246 9.12 16.09 -8.41
CA ASP A 246 10.00 14.92 -8.43
C ASP A 246 9.95 14.23 -9.77
N ALA A 247 11.08 13.66 -10.18
CA ALA A 247 11.20 12.82 -11.35
C ALA A 247 12.13 11.64 -11.04
N PHE A 248 11.63 10.42 -11.27
CA PHE A 248 12.31 9.17 -10.97
C PHE A 248 12.34 8.24 -12.18
N LEU A 249 13.45 7.58 -12.37
CA LEU A 249 13.61 6.46 -13.28
C LEU A 249 13.82 5.20 -12.44
N THR A 250 13.00 4.17 -12.66
CA THR A 250 13.09 2.89 -11.96
C THR A 250 13.31 1.78 -12.98
N TYR A 251 14.35 0.99 -12.76
CA TYR A 251 14.66 -0.20 -13.54
C TYR A 251 14.32 -1.44 -12.72
N TYR A 252 13.42 -2.28 -13.22
CA TYR A 252 13.10 -3.59 -12.67
C TYR A 252 13.88 -4.64 -13.43
N ALA A 253 14.65 -5.45 -12.73
CA ALA A 253 15.45 -6.50 -13.35
C ALA A 253 14.66 -7.81 -13.39
N GLY A 254 14.60 -8.44 -14.55
CA GLY A 254 14.19 -9.83 -14.70
C GLY A 254 15.28 -10.77 -14.18
N ILE A 255 14.92 -11.69 -13.29
CA ILE A 255 15.85 -12.68 -12.76
C ILE A 255 15.45 -14.09 -13.21
N GLY A 256 15.96 -14.50 -14.37
CA GLY A 256 15.84 -15.85 -14.88
C GLY A 256 14.40 -16.34 -15.00
N LYS A 257 14.09 -17.49 -14.42
CA LYS A 257 12.74 -18.08 -14.47
C LYS A 257 11.70 -17.36 -13.59
N MET A 258 12.11 -16.40 -12.75
CA MET A 258 11.21 -15.72 -11.83
C MET A 258 10.59 -14.45 -12.39
N SER A 259 11.22 -13.84 -13.38
CA SER A 259 10.69 -12.76 -14.21
C SER A 259 11.48 -12.76 -15.51
N GLU A 260 10.80 -12.88 -16.63
CA GLU A 260 11.43 -12.94 -17.97
C GLU A 260 11.73 -11.55 -18.54
N TYR A 261 11.14 -10.50 -17.98
CA TYR A 261 11.15 -9.16 -18.54
C TYR A 261 11.89 -8.17 -17.65
N ASN A 262 12.58 -7.25 -18.33
CA ASN A 262 13.13 -6.07 -17.70
C ASN A 262 12.22 -4.89 -18.02
N ASP A 263 11.87 -4.11 -17.01
CA ASP A 263 10.99 -2.97 -17.16
C ASP A 263 11.70 -1.67 -16.76
N LEU A 264 11.44 -0.62 -17.53
CA LEU A 264 11.89 0.73 -17.23
C LEU A 264 10.66 1.62 -17.01
N LYS A 265 10.54 2.19 -15.80
CA LYS A 265 9.43 3.05 -15.42
C LYS A 265 9.91 4.46 -15.15
N PHE A 266 9.31 5.43 -15.82
CA PHE A 266 9.49 6.85 -15.52
C PHE A 266 8.28 7.37 -14.74
N ASN A 267 8.54 8.07 -13.64
CA ASN A 267 7.54 8.76 -12.83
C ASN A 267 7.94 10.21 -12.67
N ALA A 268 6.99 11.12 -12.87
CA ALA A 268 7.16 12.53 -12.56
C ALA A 268 5.90 13.04 -11.86
N ALA A 269 6.08 13.90 -10.86
CA ALA A 269 4.99 14.56 -10.17
C ALA A 269 5.32 16.02 -9.93
N TRP A 270 4.30 16.89 -10.01
CA TRP A 270 4.38 18.30 -9.71
C TRP A 270 3.25 18.72 -8.79
N ARG A 271 3.58 19.35 -7.67
CA ARG A 271 2.61 19.89 -6.70
C ARG A 271 2.96 21.33 -6.42
N HIS A 272 2.01 22.22 -6.61
CA HIS A 272 2.16 23.64 -6.32
C HIS A 272 1.19 24.04 -5.21
N TYR A 273 1.71 24.63 -4.15
CA TYR A 273 0.97 25.08 -2.98
C TYR A 273 0.89 26.61 -3.04
N LEU A 274 -0.33 27.13 -3.11
CA LEU A 274 -0.61 28.57 -3.15
C LEU A 274 -1.19 28.99 -1.79
N PRO A 275 -0.69 30.08 -1.19
CA PRO A 275 -1.30 30.62 0.01
C PRO A 275 -2.72 31.12 -0.32
N ILE A 276 -3.69 30.72 0.48
CA ILE A 276 -5.08 31.18 0.41
C ILE A 276 -5.30 32.21 1.52
#